data_a8917fe96ccf4645c2e3ed5dd61ec099
#
_entry.id   a8917fe96ccf4645c2e3ed5dd61ec099
#
_cell.length_a   1.000
_cell.length_b   1.000
_cell.length_c   1.000
_cell.angle_alpha   90.00
_cell.angle_beta   90.00
_cell.angle_gamma   90.00
#
_symmetry.space_group_name_H-M   'P 1'
#
loop_
_entity.id
_entity.type
_entity.pdbx_description
1 polymer ?
#
loop_
_entity_poly.entity_id
_entity_poly.type
_entity_poly.pdbx_seq_one_letter_code
_entity_poly.pdbx_strand_id
1 'polypeptide(L)'
;MKKIFSCLLAVLMMAALLVGCGQQQTDAPGSDAPDQPALADGVYTADFNTDSSMFHTNETCDGKGVLTVKDGQMTIHVSLASTSIVNLFPGLKEDAQKDGAVLLQPTKDTVTYPDGLTEEVNGFDIPVPALDTEFDVALIGKKGVWYDHKVSVSNPVLKEENGDDAAAIALAVSYTHLTL
;
A
#
# COMPACT_ATOMS: atom_id res chain seq x y z
N MET A 1 48.01 16.94 -41.30
CA MET A 1 49.40 17.38 -40.99
C MET A 1 49.42 17.68 -39.51
N LYS A 2 50.08 16.77 -38.74
CA LYS A 2 51.23 17.06 -37.91
C LYS A 2 50.94 18.10 -36.78
N LYS A 3 51.17 17.90 -35.49
CA LYS A 3 52.05 17.04 -34.65
C LYS A 3 51.63 17.33 -33.19
N ILE A 4 51.44 16.39 -32.28
CA ILE A 4 52.38 15.84 -31.29
C ILE A 4 53.08 16.92 -30.44
N PHE A 5 52.93 16.83 -29.10
CA PHE A 5 53.95 16.88 -28.03
C PHE A 5 53.14 17.05 -26.72
N SER A 6 53.03 16.12 -25.85
CA SER A 6 53.96 15.42 -24.96
C SER A 6 54.77 16.36 -24.05
N CYS A 7 54.56 16.20 -22.77
CA CYS A 7 55.50 16.18 -21.62
C CYS A 7 54.67 16.34 -20.34
N LEU A 8 54.45 15.35 -19.52
CA LEU A 8 55.33 14.74 -18.54
C LEU A 8 55.96 15.75 -17.57
N LEU A 9 55.47 15.80 -16.35
CA LEU A 9 56.33 15.68 -15.17
C LEU A 9 55.51 15.42 -13.90
N ALA A 10 55.91 14.37 -13.23
CA ALA A 10 55.49 13.93 -11.92
C ALA A 10 56.27 14.74 -10.83
N VAL A 11 55.64 14.94 -9.69
CA VAL A 11 56.22 15.02 -8.34
C VAL A 11 55.06 14.78 -7.39
N LEU A 12 54.88 13.73 -6.77
CA LEU A 12 55.37 13.01 -5.58
C LEU A 12 55.27 13.81 -4.27
N MET A 13 54.66 13.13 -3.29
CA MET A 13 54.67 13.33 -1.84
C MET A 13 53.48 14.14 -1.27
N MET A 14 52.82 13.78 -0.19
CA MET A 14 53.05 12.84 0.91
C MET A 14 51.76 12.64 1.68
N ALA A 15 51.57 11.42 2.09
CA ALA A 15 50.74 10.87 3.17
C ALA A 15 50.19 11.83 4.24
N ALA A 16 48.88 11.70 4.48
CA ALA A 16 48.33 11.76 5.84
C ALA A 16 47.15 10.79 5.93
N LEU A 17 47.37 9.71 6.66
CA LEU A 17 46.35 8.75 7.11
C LEU A 17 45.42 9.44 8.10
N LEU A 18 44.16 9.63 7.74
CA LEU A 18 43.10 9.79 8.69
C LEU A 18 42.03 8.71 8.35
N VAL A 19 42.07 7.68 9.15
CA VAL A 19 41.00 6.69 9.27
C VAL A 19 39.76 7.42 9.79
N GLY A 20 38.85 7.76 8.86
CA GLY A 20 37.52 8.18 9.15
C GLY A 20 36.60 7.09 8.65
N CYS A 21 36.03 6.27 9.54
CA CYS A 21 34.85 5.48 9.27
C CYS A 21 33.70 6.44 8.91
N GLY A 22 33.53 6.71 7.64
CA GLY A 22 32.36 7.34 7.09
C GLY A 22 31.50 6.24 6.48
N GLN A 23 30.40 5.90 7.14
CA GLN A 23 29.33 5.15 6.53
C GLN A 23 28.89 5.90 5.27
N GLN A 24 29.06 5.24 4.16
CA GLN A 24 28.52 5.67 2.88
C GLN A 24 27.02 5.43 2.94
N GLN A 25 26.28 6.46 3.36
CA GLN A 25 24.85 6.53 3.22
C GLN A 25 24.57 6.64 1.72
N THR A 26 24.10 5.57 1.14
CA THR A 26 23.47 5.61 -0.19
C THR A 26 22.16 6.36 -0.01
N ASP A 27 22.12 7.60 -0.45
CA ASP A 27 20.90 8.39 -0.58
C ASP A 27 19.96 7.65 -1.55
N ALA A 28 19.01 6.92 -0.98
CA ALA A 28 17.80 6.58 -1.68
C ALA A 28 16.97 7.88 -1.83
N PRO A 29 16.27 8.10 -2.96
CA PRO A 29 15.47 9.30 -3.14
C PRO A 29 14.45 9.40 -2.01
N GLY A 30 14.57 10.46 -1.22
CA GLY A 30 13.74 10.71 -0.05
C GLY A 30 12.28 10.79 -0.45
N SER A 31 11.48 9.92 0.15
CA SER A 31 10.06 10.11 0.30
C SER A 31 9.89 11.26 1.31
N ASP A 32 9.43 12.43 0.84
CA ASP A 32 8.94 13.51 1.70
C ASP A 32 7.60 13.12 2.33
N ALA A 33 7.58 12.02 3.09
CA ALA A 33 6.46 11.71 3.96
C ALA A 33 6.60 12.56 5.22
N PRO A 34 5.54 13.20 5.71
CA PRO A 34 5.57 13.90 6.99
C PRO A 34 6.01 12.92 8.09
N ASP A 35 6.80 13.43 9.03
CA ASP A 35 7.40 12.72 10.17
C ASP A 35 6.29 12.23 11.13
N GLN A 36 5.45 11.33 10.66
CA GLN A 36 4.44 10.65 11.46
C GLN A 36 5.11 9.45 12.14
N PRO A 37 4.94 9.26 13.46
CA PRO A 37 5.47 8.09 14.12
C PRO A 37 4.93 6.84 13.43
N ALA A 38 5.86 6.01 12.91
CA ALA A 38 5.50 4.76 12.25
C ALA A 38 4.69 3.90 13.21
N LEU A 39 3.53 3.42 12.76
CA LEU A 39 2.78 2.41 13.50
C LEU A 39 3.63 1.15 13.67
N ALA A 40 3.52 0.52 14.84
CA ALA A 40 4.11 -0.78 15.05
C ALA A 40 3.44 -1.82 14.14
N ASP A 41 4.16 -2.90 13.83
CA ASP A 41 3.59 -4.03 13.12
C ASP A 41 2.39 -4.57 13.90
N GLY A 42 1.31 -4.85 13.19
CA GLY A 42 0.06 -5.29 13.81
C GLY A 42 -1.14 -5.15 12.90
N VAL A 43 -2.29 -5.54 13.42
CA VAL A 43 -3.59 -5.41 12.75
C VAL A 43 -4.42 -4.38 13.48
N TYR A 44 -4.96 -3.44 12.75
CA TYR A 44 -5.72 -2.30 13.26
C TYR A 44 -7.08 -2.24 12.59
N THR A 45 -8.04 -1.63 13.25
CA THR A 45 -9.23 -1.09 12.59
C THR A 45 -8.96 0.38 12.29
N ALA A 46 -9.22 0.85 11.08
CA ALA A 46 -8.99 2.24 10.68
C ALA A 46 -10.14 2.79 9.87
N ASP A 47 -10.38 4.09 9.94
CA ASP A 47 -11.37 4.76 9.12
C ASP A 47 -10.89 4.83 7.66
N PHE A 48 -11.77 4.49 6.72
CA PHE A 48 -11.55 4.58 5.28
C PHE A 48 -12.48 5.64 4.70
N ASN A 49 -11.92 6.77 4.29
CA ASN A 49 -12.67 7.90 3.76
C ASN A 49 -12.42 8.04 2.26
N THR A 50 -13.44 8.43 1.52
CA THR A 50 -13.37 8.68 0.08
C THR A 50 -14.13 9.95 -0.29
N ASP A 51 -13.81 10.51 -1.45
CA ASP A 51 -14.55 11.63 -2.07
C ASP A 51 -15.81 11.16 -2.82
N SER A 52 -16.17 9.88 -2.73
CA SER A 52 -17.22 9.26 -3.53
C SER A 52 -18.33 8.68 -2.68
N SER A 53 -19.56 8.93 -3.08
CA SER A 53 -20.75 8.28 -2.50
C SER A 53 -21.01 6.88 -3.05
N MET A 54 -20.25 6.42 -4.04
CA MET A 54 -20.39 5.08 -4.66
C MET A 54 -19.19 4.17 -4.41
N PHE A 55 -18.05 4.75 -4.05
CA PHE A 55 -16.87 4.04 -3.64
C PHE A 55 -16.66 4.21 -2.14
N HIS A 56 -17.25 3.36 -1.36
CA HIS A 56 -17.18 3.37 0.11
C HIS A 56 -17.29 1.94 0.65
N THR A 57 -16.93 1.77 1.91
CA THR A 57 -17.10 0.50 2.61
C THR A 57 -18.57 0.13 2.72
N ASN A 58 -18.84 -1.17 2.86
CA ASN A 58 -20.19 -1.63 3.19
C ASN A 58 -20.68 -0.98 4.49
N GLU A 59 -21.98 -0.71 4.58
CA GLU A 59 -22.59 -0.05 5.75
C GLU A 59 -22.41 -0.84 7.05
N THR A 60 -22.25 -2.17 6.97
CA THR A 60 -21.97 -3.01 8.13
C THR A 60 -20.57 -2.80 8.72
N CYS A 61 -19.68 -2.10 7.99
CA CYS A 61 -18.31 -1.81 8.39
C CYS A 61 -18.15 -0.43 9.06
N ASP A 62 -19.21 0.37 9.19
CA ASP A 62 -19.20 1.69 9.82
C ASP A 62 -18.09 2.63 9.28
N GLY A 63 -17.83 2.60 7.97
CA GLY A 63 -16.77 3.40 7.36
C GLY A 63 -15.34 2.91 7.61
N LYS A 64 -15.17 1.71 8.15
CA LYS A 64 -13.88 1.16 8.58
C LYS A 64 -13.38 0.05 7.69
N GLY A 65 -12.05 -0.11 7.69
CA GLY A 65 -11.36 -1.26 7.11
C GLY A 65 -10.39 -1.90 8.12
N VAL A 66 -9.81 -3.01 7.73
CA VAL A 66 -8.77 -3.70 8.49
C VAL A 66 -7.41 -3.28 7.95
N LEU A 67 -6.67 -2.47 8.70
CA LEU A 67 -5.33 -2.00 8.35
C LEU A 67 -4.29 -2.97 8.91
N THR A 68 -3.50 -3.57 8.06
CA THR A 68 -2.35 -4.39 8.42
C THR A 68 -1.07 -3.58 8.24
N VAL A 69 -0.26 -3.53 9.29
CA VAL A 69 1.09 -2.96 9.25
C VAL A 69 2.09 -4.09 9.38
N LYS A 70 2.99 -4.21 8.43
CA LYS A 70 4.04 -5.23 8.43
C LYS A 70 5.32 -4.66 7.81
N ASP A 71 6.43 -4.76 8.54
CA ASP A 71 7.74 -4.26 8.09
C ASP A 71 7.68 -2.80 7.62
N GLY A 72 6.87 -1.98 8.31
CA GLY A 72 6.63 -0.58 7.98
C GLY A 72 5.76 -0.32 6.75
N GLN A 73 5.24 -1.35 6.10
CA GLN A 73 4.28 -1.23 5.01
C GLN A 73 2.85 -1.35 5.53
N MET A 74 1.97 -0.53 4.98
CA MET A 74 0.57 -0.49 5.37
C MET A 74 -0.33 -0.94 4.21
N THR A 75 -1.30 -1.79 4.53
CA THR A 75 -2.34 -2.23 3.59
C THR A 75 -3.68 -2.23 4.30
N ILE A 76 -4.68 -1.58 3.73
CA ILE A 76 -6.04 -1.61 4.27
C ILE A 76 -6.91 -2.54 3.44
N HIS A 77 -7.55 -3.49 4.11
CA HIS A 77 -8.62 -4.31 3.54
C HIS A 77 -9.97 -3.64 3.77
N VAL A 78 -10.72 -3.45 2.68
CA VAL A 78 -12.04 -2.82 2.72
C VAL A 78 -13.07 -3.71 2.01
N SER A 79 -14.17 -4.01 2.67
CA SER A 79 -15.34 -4.64 2.04
C SER A 79 -16.24 -3.54 1.49
N LEU A 80 -16.51 -3.56 0.19
CA LEU A 80 -17.28 -2.52 -0.48
C LEU A 80 -18.78 -2.75 -0.36
N ALA A 81 -19.56 -1.73 -0.74
CA ALA A 81 -21.03 -1.80 -0.69
C ALA A 81 -21.65 -2.81 -1.69
N SER A 82 -20.88 -3.28 -2.69
CA SER A 82 -21.41 -4.19 -3.71
C SER A 82 -20.28 -4.86 -4.53
N THR A 83 -20.68 -5.71 -5.48
CA THR A 83 -19.79 -6.30 -6.49
C THR A 83 -19.62 -5.44 -7.75
N SER A 84 -20.01 -4.15 -7.72
CA SER A 84 -20.03 -3.28 -8.92
C SER A 84 -18.66 -2.82 -9.37
N ILE A 85 -17.72 -2.59 -8.43
CA ILE A 85 -16.33 -2.24 -8.69
C ILE A 85 -15.56 -3.54 -8.90
N VAL A 86 -14.89 -3.67 -10.04
CA VAL A 86 -14.24 -4.94 -10.43
C VAL A 86 -12.73 -4.93 -10.31
N ASN A 87 -12.09 -3.76 -10.40
CA ASN A 87 -10.67 -3.59 -10.09
C ASN A 87 -10.39 -2.20 -9.52
N LEU A 88 -9.32 -2.12 -8.74
CA LEU A 88 -8.73 -0.86 -8.31
C LEU A 88 -7.29 -0.74 -8.83
N PHE A 89 -6.77 0.48 -8.82
CA PHE A 89 -5.37 0.77 -9.09
C PHE A 89 -4.89 1.84 -8.11
N PRO A 90 -3.77 1.63 -7.39
CA PRO A 90 -3.21 2.63 -6.48
C PRO A 90 -2.49 3.71 -7.31
N GLY A 91 -3.23 4.77 -7.64
CA GLY A 91 -2.80 5.87 -8.50
C GLY A 91 -3.92 6.35 -9.42
N LEU A 92 -3.56 7.07 -10.47
CA LEU A 92 -4.51 7.66 -11.41
C LEU A 92 -4.95 6.69 -12.51
N LYS A 93 -6.16 6.87 -13.03
CA LYS A 93 -6.74 6.07 -14.12
C LYS A 93 -5.90 6.06 -15.40
N GLU A 94 -5.15 7.14 -15.65
CA GLU A 94 -4.25 7.22 -16.81
C GLU A 94 -3.11 6.22 -16.68
N ASP A 95 -2.62 5.97 -15.45
CA ASP A 95 -1.58 4.99 -15.17
C ASP A 95 -2.15 3.57 -15.15
N ALA A 96 -3.37 3.40 -14.63
CA ALA A 96 -4.09 2.12 -14.62
C ALA A 96 -4.29 1.53 -16.02
N GLN A 97 -4.33 2.37 -17.04
CA GLN A 97 -4.59 1.99 -18.45
C GLN A 97 -3.31 1.79 -19.27
N LYS A 98 -2.13 1.96 -18.66
CA LYS A 98 -0.85 1.72 -19.34
C LYS A 98 -0.53 0.22 -19.42
N ASP A 99 0.21 -0.14 -20.45
CA ASP A 99 0.71 -1.52 -20.58
C ASP A 99 1.57 -1.90 -19.36
N GLY A 100 1.25 -3.05 -18.76
CA GLY A 100 1.96 -3.55 -17.57
C GLY A 100 1.44 -2.99 -16.24
N ALA A 101 0.38 -2.19 -16.22
CA ALA A 101 -0.25 -1.76 -14.96
C ALA A 101 -0.75 -2.96 -14.15
N VAL A 102 -0.40 -3.00 -12.87
CA VAL A 102 -0.82 -4.06 -11.95
C VAL A 102 -2.07 -3.61 -11.21
N LEU A 103 -3.20 -4.21 -11.57
CA LEU A 103 -4.50 -3.90 -10.96
C LEU A 103 -4.73 -4.74 -9.71
N LEU A 104 -5.28 -4.12 -8.67
CA LEU A 104 -5.77 -4.82 -7.50
C LEU A 104 -7.01 -5.63 -7.89
N GLN A 105 -6.96 -6.91 -7.54
CA GLN A 105 -8.06 -7.84 -7.80
C GLN A 105 -9.00 -7.87 -6.61
N PRO A 106 -10.31 -8.02 -6.83
CA PRO A 106 -11.26 -8.11 -5.73
C PRO A 106 -11.14 -9.44 -4.98
N THR A 107 -11.25 -9.38 -3.67
CA THR A 107 -11.63 -10.51 -2.83
C THR A 107 -13.15 -10.70 -2.85
N LYS A 108 -13.62 -11.82 -2.30
CA LYS A 108 -15.05 -12.09 -2.05
C LYS A 108 -15.28 -12.11 -0.56
N ASP A 109 -15.94 -11.07 -0.09
CA ASP A 109 -16.22 -10.90 1.32
C ASP A 109 -17.70 -11.18 1.59
N THR A 110 -17.99 -11.80 2.72
CA THR A 110 -19.36 -11.96 3.21
C THR A 110 -19.61 -10.95 4.30
N VAL A 111 -20.56 -10.05 4.08
CA VAL A 111 -21.03 -9.10 5.09
C VAL A 111 -22.33 -9.60 5.71
N THR A 112 -22.53 -9.29 7.00
CA THR A 112 -23.73 -9.69 7.74
C THR A 112 -24.42 -8.45 8.28
N TYR A 113 -25.67 -8.25 7.87
CA TYR A 113 -26.50 -7.13 8.31
C TYR A 113 -27.11 -7.40 9.71
N PRO A 114 -27.57 -6.35 10.41
CA PRO A 114 -28.15 -6.50 11.76
C PRO A 114 -29.39 -7.41 11.84
N ASP A 115 -30.11 -7.58 10.74
CA ASP A 115 -31.25 -8.48 10.61
C ASP A 115 -30.86 -9.94 10.37
N GLY A 116 -29.56 -10.24 10.29
CA GLY A 116 -29.00 -11.57 10.06
C GLY A 116 -28.88 -11.96 8.59
N LEU A 117 -29.27 -11.10 7.65
CA LEU A 117 -29.03 -11.35 6.23
C LEU A 117 -27.53 -11.24 5.92
N THR A 118 -27.08 -12.04 4.96
CA THR A 118 -25.71 -12.02 4.48
C THR A 118 -25.67 -11.70 2.99
N GLU A 119 -24.65 -10.96 2.57
CA GLU A 119 -24.41 -10.61 1.17
C GLU A 119 -22.95 -10.86 0.82
N GLU A 120 -22.67 -11.34 -0.41
CA GLU A 120 -21.33 -11.37 -0.97
C GLU A 120 -21.03 -10.05 -1.67
N VAL A 121 -19.98 -9.39 -1.24
CA VAL A 121 -19.49 -8.13 -1.80
C VAL A 121 -18.06 -8.28 -2.30
N ASN A 122 -17.56 -7.33 -3.09
CA ASN A 122 -16.14 -7.27 -3.40
C ASN A 122 -15.39 -6.52 -2.29
N GLY A 123 -14.29 -7.12 -1.83
CA GLY A 123 -13.31 -6.46 -1.00
C GLY A 123 -12.02 -6.17 -1.77
N PHE A 124 -11.16 -5.32 -1.21
CA PHE A 124 -9.86 -4.98 -1.80
C PHE A 124 -8.82 -4.72 -0.73
N ASP A 125 -7.61 -5.20 -1.00
CA ASP A 125 -6.40 -4.86 -0.26
C ASP A 125 -5.73 -3.66 -0.93
N ILE A 126 -5.78 -2.49 -0.30
CA ILE A 126 -5.30 -1.23 -0.86
C ILE A 126 -4.03 -0.82 -0.12
N PRO A 127 -2.87 -0.65 -0.81
CA PRO A 127 -1.67 -0.09 -0.20
C PRO A 127 -1.92 1.33 0.31
N VAL A 128 -1.48 1.62 1.54
CA VAL A 128 -1.64 2.92 2.20
C VAL A 128 -0.27 3.59 2.30
N PRO A 129 -0.01 4.67 1.57
CA PRO A 129 1.30 5.33 1.58
C PRO A 129 1.57 6.09 2.87
N ALA A 130 0.55 6.72 3.45
CA ALA A 130 0.61 7.44 4.71
C ALA A 130 -0.78 7.56 5.34
N LEU A 131 -0.84 7.62 6.68
CA LEU A 131 -2.08 7.93 7.40
C LEU A 131 -2.40 9.42 7.31
N ASP A 132 -3.67 9.76 7.51
CA ASP A 132 -4.19 11.13 7.56
C ASP A 132 -3.82 11.98 6.32
N THR A 133 -3.47 11.32 5.23
CA THR A 133 -3.08 11.94 3.96
C THR A 133 -3.92 11.36 2.83
N GLU A 134 -4.42 12.22 1.95
CA GLU A 134 -5.14 11.80 0.76
C GLU A 134 -4.18 11.23 -0.28
N PHE A 135 -4.58 10.12 -0.90
CA PHE A 135 -3.89 9.51 -2.02
C PHE A 135 -4.87 9.09 -3.12
N ASP A 136 -4.33 8.88 -4.33
CA ASP A 136 -5.14 8.53 -5.48
C ASP A 136 -5.42 7.05 -5.56
N VAL A 137 -6.68 6.69 -5.83
CA VAL A 137 -7.11 5.35 -6.21
C VAL A 137 -8.02 5.44 -7.41
N ALA A 138 -7.60 4.86 -8.53
CA ALA A 138 -8.48 4.70 -9.68
C ALA A 138 -9.28 3.42 -9.55
N LEU A 139 -10.52 3.46 -10.01
CA LEU A 139 -11.41 2.30 -10.05
C LEU A 139 -12.05 2.09 -11.40
N ILE A 140 -12.36 0.84 -11.71
CA ILE A 140 -13.18 0.45 -12.85
C ILE A 140 -14.36 -0.41 -12.37
N GLY A 141 -15.53 -0.07 -12.85
CA GLY A 141 -16.73 -0.84 -12.59
C GLY A 141 -17.07 -1.79 -13.75
N LYS A 142 -18.14 -2.57 -13.59
CA LYS A 142 -18.67 -3.52 -14.61
C LYS A 142 -18.96 -2.89 -15.97
N LYS A 143 -19.13 -1.56 -16.04
CA LYS A 143 -19.33 -0.83 -17.29
C LYS A 143 -18.04 -0.53 -18.07
N GLY A 144 -16.88 -0.87 -17.52
CA GLY A 144 -15.59 -0.67 -18.17
C GLY A 144 -15.11 0.79 -18.21
N VAL A 145 -15.63 1.66 -17.36
CA VAL A 145 -15.26 3.07 -17.29
C VAL A 145 -14.38 3.29 -16.06
N TRP A 146 -13.24 3.96 -16.24
CA TRP A 146 -12.31 4.33 -15.18
C TRP A 146 -12.67 5.67 -14.55
N TYR A 147 -12.55 5.75 -13.24
CA TYR A 147 -12.75 6.96 -12.43
C TYR A 147 -11.59 7.11 -11.45
N ASP A 148 -11.18 8.37 -11.21
CA ASP A 148 -10.21 8.72 -10.18
C ASP A 148 -10.94 9.14 -8.92
N HIS A 149 -10.43 8.70 -7.77
CA HIS A 149 -10.92 9.07 -6.46
C HIS A 149 -9.77 9.40 -5.51
N LYS A 150 -10.06 10.27 -4.54
CA LYS A 150 -9.20 10.51 -3.38
C LYS A 150 -9.69 9.67 -2.23
N VAL A 151 -8.75 8.98 -1.58
CA VAL A 151 -9.01 8.23 -0.37
C VAL A 151 -8.04 8.61 0.72
N SER A 152 -8.43 8.44 1.97
CA SER A 152 -7.54 8.56 3.13
C SER A 152 -7.86 7.51 4.17
N VAL A 153 -6.83 7.14 4.94
CA VAL A 153 -6.93 6.19 6.05
C VAL A 153 -6.51 6.89 7.32
N SER A 154 -7.34 6.84 8.34
CA SER A 154 -7.14 7.59 9.59
C SER A 154 -7.59 6.80 10.82
N ASN A 155 -7.26 7.34 12.01
CA ASN A 155 -7.71 6.81 13.30
C ASN A 155 -7.46 5.31 13.48
N PRO A 156 -6.23 4.80 13.29
CA PRO A 156 -5.94 3.38 13.49
C PRO A 156 -6.06 3.00 14.95
N VAL A 157 -6.85 1.97 15.24
CA VAL A 157 -7.03 1.37 16.57
C VAL A 157 -6.54 -0.06 16.51
N LEU A 158 -5.56 -0.40 17.34
CA LEU A 158 -5.02 -1.76 17.39
C LEU A 158 -6.14 -2.76 17.74
N LYS A 159 -6.28 -3.79 16.91
CA LYS A 159 -7.15 -4.94 17.25
C LYS A 159 -6.39 -5.79 18.28
N GLU A 160 -6.96 -5.94 19.45
CA GLU A 160 -6.45 -6.93 20.40
C GLU A 160 -6.64 -8.31 19.77
N GLU A 161 -5.59 -9.12 19.73
CA GLU A 161 -5.68 -10.53 19.32
C GLU A 161 -6.55 -11.27 20.34
N ASN A 162 -7.84 -11.27 20.14
CA ASN A 162 -8.68 -12.30 20.75
C ASN A 162 -8.33 -13.60 20.05
N GLY A 163 -7.83 -14.58 20.79
CA GLY A 163 -7.16 -15.80 20.29
C GLY A 163 -7.88 -16.69 19.29
N ASP A 164 -9.03 -16.27 18.76
CA ASP A 164 -9.80 -17.01 17.75
C ASP A 164 -9.46 -16.61 16.30
N ASP A 165 -8.93 -15.38 16.08
CA ASP A 165 -8.58 -14.91 14.74
C ASP A 165 -7.17 -15.36 14.29
N ALA A 166 -6.28 -15.69 15.21
CA ALA A 166 -4.94 -16.21 14.90
C ALA A 166 -5.00 -17.55 14.15
N ALA A 167 -6.03 -18.35 14.37
CA ALA A 167 -6.24 -19.64 13.69
C ALA A 167 -6.65 -19.47 12.22
N ALA A 168 -7.42 -18.42 11.89
CA ALA A 168 -7.87 -18.15 10.53
C ALA A 168 -6.73 -17.61 9.64
N ILE A 169 -5.85 -16.77 10.20
CA ILE A 169 -4.69 -16.23 9.50
C ILE A 169 -3.63 -17.33 9.28
N ALA A 170 -3.42 -18.22 10.25
CA ALA A 170 -2.51 -19.35 10.13
C ALA A 170 -2.95 -20.35 9.04
N LEU A 171 -4.25 -20.53 8.83
CA LEU A 171 -4.79 -21.39 7.78
C LEU A 171 -4.60 -20.78 6.39
N ALA A 172 -4.75 -19.47 6.22
CA ALA A 172 -4.55 -18.78 4.94
C ALA A 172 -3.09 -18.82 4.46
N VAL A 173 -2.12 -18.73 5.38
CA VAL A 173 -0.67 -18.79 5.07
C VAL A 173 -0.20 -20.22 4.75
N SER A 174 -0.90 -21.25 5.25
CA SER A 174 -0.49 -22.66 5.06
C SER A 174 -0.81 -23.22 3.67
N TYR A 175 -1.69 -22.61 2.90
CA TYR A 175 -2.06 -23.10 1.57
C TYR A 175 -1.20 -22.62 0.41
N THR A 176 -0.25 -21.71 0.63
CA THR A 176 0.62 -21.17 -0.44
C THR A 176 1.95 -21.89 -0.60
N HIS A 177 2.23 -22.98 0.15
CA HIS A 177 3.55 -23.64 0.10
C HIS A 177 3.50 -25.14 -0.26
N LEU A 178 2.61 -25.55 -1.15
CA LEU A 178 2.64 -26.92 -1.71
C LEU A 178 2.31 -26.94 -3.20
N THR A 179 3.26 -26.54 -4.04
CA THR A 179 3.38 -27.07 -5.42
C THR A 179 4.86 -27.19 -5.74
N LEU A 180 5.33 -28.43 -5.67
CA LEU A 180 6.50 -28.92 -6.38
C LEU A 180 6.12 -29.18 -7.84
#